data_61516df32cb5e2a301d7afba6e2aeda5
#
_entry.id   61516df32cb5e2a301d7afba6e2aeda5
#
_cell.length_a   1.000
_cell.length_b   1.000
_cell.length_c   1.000
_cell.angle_alpha   90.00
_cell.angle_beta   90.00
_cell.angle_gamma   90.00
#
_symmetry.space_group_name_H-M   'P 1'
#
loop_
_entity.id
_entity.type
_entity.pdbx_description
1 polymer ?
#
loop_
_entity_poly.entity_id
_entity_poly.type
_entity_poly.pdbx_seq_one_letter_code
_entity_poly.pdbx_strand_id
1 'polypeptide(L)'
;MIHEPDRPGMYDWWTDFTAYNGPIMDEIDGLKSEGIVDYVGLGSTTAYHIEPIIRTGRFDVLLSALNYSLLYREAEAYALQAATKRNMGIVIGSPFHMGAYNPAHEERIRAGLLWMSPQRKQQFCSLYDFARDIDIGLPELALRFVLSNPNVSCALTGARSQAEVEQNVTAVKKGPLSTDILTRLDEIAKMVPFRPCEEPFILPLQKDSYRLGQAR
;
A
#
# COMPACT_ATOMS: atom_id res chain seq x y z
N MET A 1 11.23 -12.72 -5.36
CA MET A 1 10.17 -11.73 -5.70
C MET A 1 10.69 -10.81 -6.78
N ILE A 2 9.95 -10.62 -7.88
CA ILE A 2 10.30 -9.70 -8.97
C ILE A 2 9.85 -8.30 -8.54
N HIS A 3 10.75 -7.33 -8.63
CA HIS A 3 10.53 -5.96 -8.16
C HIS A 3 10.08 -5.04 -9.30
N GLU A 4 8.95 -4.32 -9.10
CA GLU A 4 8.35 -3.35 -10.05
C GLU A 4 8.22 -3.88 -11.49
N PRO A 5 7.66 -5.09 -11.70
CA PRO A 5 7.59 -5.70 -13.03
C PRO A 5 6.57 -5.04 -13.96
N ASP A 6 5.74 -4.19 -13.42
CA ASP A 6 4.66 -3.43 -14.06
C ASP A 6 5.09 -2.01 -14.48
N ARG A 7 6.38 -1.68 -14.36
CA ARG A 7 6.93 -0.37 -14.76
C ARG A 7 7.87 -0.51 -15.95
N PRO A 8 7.36 -0.34 -17.18
CA PRO A 8 8.20 -0.37 -18.39
C PRO A 8 9.34 0.65 -18.32
N GLY A 9 10.55 0.22 -18.71
CA GLY A 9 11.74 1.07 -18.70
C GLY A 9 12.39 1.29 -17.33
N MET A 10 11.85 0.71 -16.27
CA MET A 10 12.49 0.70 -14.95
C MET A 10 13.37 -0.54 -14.79
N TYR A 11 12.86 -1.71 -15.22
CA TYR A 11 13.56 -2.98 -15.28
C TYR A 11 13.11 -3.75 -16.52
N ASP A 12 14.04 -4.36 -17.24
CA ASP A 12 13.75 -5.11 -18.47
C ASP A 12 13.43 -6.58 -18.16
N TRP A 13 12.41 -6.79 -17.31
CA TRP A 13 11.96 -8.14 -16.94
C TRP A 13 11.27 -8.88 -18.06
N TRP A 14 10.61 -8.14 -18.97
CA TRP A 14 9.76 -8.70 -20.03
C TRP A 14 10.31 -8.37 -21.41
N THR A 15 10.35 -9.35 -22.28
CA THR A 15 10.55 -9.18 -23.74
C THR A 15 9.23 -9.27 -24.50
N ASP A 16 8.24 -9.93 -23.90
CA ASP A 16 6.86 -9.99 -24.37
C ASP A 16 5.92 -9.40 -23.28
N PHE A 17 5.44 -8.20 -23.51
CA PHE A 17 4.51 -7.50 -22.62
C PHE A 17 3.05 -7.96 -22.78
N THR A 18 2.73 -8.78 -23.79
CA THR A 18 1.39 -9.35 -23.97
C THR A 18 1.21 -10.57 -23.06
N ALA A 19 2.18 -11.46 -23.08
CA ALA A 19 2.20 -12.66 -22.24
C ALA A 19 2.98 -12.47 -20.92
N TYR A 20 3.61 -11.31 -20.73
CA TYR A 20 4.55 -11.05 -19.63
C TYR A 20 5.61 -12.14 -19.53
N ASN A 21 6.29 -12.39 -20.63
CA ASN A 21 7.36 -13.38 -20.74
C ASN A 21 8.71 -12.72 -21.01
N GLY A 22 9.78 -13.39 -20.63
CA GLY A 22 11.14 -12.90 -20.79
C GLY A 22 12.13 -13.81 -20.08
N PRO A 23 13.45 -13.55 -20.21
CA PRO A 23 14.51 -14.39 -19.65
C PRO A 23 14.36 -14.68 -18.14
N ILE A 24 13.78 -13.75 -17.40
CA ILE A 24 13.52 -13.95 -15.96
C ILE A 24 12.57 -15.11 -15.69
N MET A 25 11.65 -15.41 -16.61
CA MET A 25 10.71 -16.52 -16.41
C MET A 25 11.37 -17.85 -16.64
N ASP A 26 12.26 -17.94 -17.62
CA ASP A 26 13.05 -19.18 -17.87
C ASP A 26 13.94 -19.48 -16.66
N GLU A 27 14.55 -18.46 -16.08
CA GLU A 27 15.37 -18.61 -14.87
C GLU A 27 14.52 -19.06 -13.66
N ILE A 28 13.35 -18.44 -13.45
CA ILE A 28 12.44 -18.82 -12.38
C ILE A 28 11.96 -20.27 -12.53
N ASP A 29 11.61 -20.68 -13.74
CA ASP A 29 11.15 -22.03 -14.01
C ASP A 29 12.29 -23.04 -13.78
N GLY A 30 13.53 -22.68 -14.12
CA GLY A 30 14.74 -23.44 -13.78
C GLY A 30 14.89 -23.62 -12.27
N LEU A 31 14.88 -22.52 -11.52
CA LEU A 31 15.00 -22.52 -10.05
C LEU A 31 13.89 -23.33 -9.35
N LYS A 32 12.65 -23.26 -9.86
CA LYS A 32 11.54 -24.11 -9.37
C LYS A 32 11.78 -25.58 -9.67
N SER A 33 12.25 -25.91 -10.88
CA SER A 33 12.50 -27.31 -11.28
C SER A 33 13.64 -27.97 -10.49
N GLU A 34 14.62 -27.18 -10.06
CA GLU A 34 15.74 -27.59 -9.21
C GLU A 34 15.38 -27.67 -7.72
N GLY A 35 14.15 -27.23 -7.34
CA GLY A 35 13.70 -27.19 -5.94
C GLY A 35 14.39 -26.11 -5.09
N ILE A 36 15.01 -25.10 -5.72
CA ILE A 36 15.66 -23.98 -5.01
C ILE A 36 14.62 -22.96 -4.58
N VAL A 37 13.54 -22.82 -5.36
CA VAL A 37 12.45 -21.87 -5.10
C VAL A 37 11.10 -22.57 -5.14
N ASP A 38 10.33 -22.47 -4.05
CA ASP A 38 8.97 -23.00 -3.99
C ASP A 38 7.93 -22.01 -4.50
N TYR A 39 8.08 -20.72 -4.15
CA TYR A 39 7.11 -19.68 -4.43
C TYR A 39 7.75 -18.46 -5.07
N VAL A 40 7.02 -17.83 -5.99
CA VAL A 40 7.45 -16.61 -6.68
C VAL A 40 6.46 -15.48 -6.44
N GLY A 41 6.98 -14.29 -6.12
CA GLY A 41 6.18 -13.13 -5.83
C GLY A 41 6.42 -11.96 -6.78
N LEU A 42 5.43 -11.08 -6.83
CA LEU A 42 5.46 -9.78 -7.49
C LEU A 42 5.51 -8.69 -6.43
N GLY A 43 6.42 -7.72 -6.55
CA GLY A 43 6.48 -6.52 -5.71
C GLY A 43 6.18 -5.29 -6.55
N SER A 44 5.13 -4.54 -6.21
CA SER A 44 4.68 -3.41 -7.00
C SER A 44 4.23 -2.23 -6.14
N THR A 45 4.45 -1.04 -6.69
CA THR A 45 3.91 0.22 -6.18
C THR A 45 2.79 0.77 -7.08
N THR A 46 2.32 0.03 -8.08
CA THR A 46 1.12 0.40 -8.85
C THR A 46 -0.10 -0.44 -8.43
N ALA A 47 -1.28 0.09 -8.67
CA ALA A 47 -2.53 -0.59 -8.34
C ALA A 47 -3.17 -1.30 -9.54
N TYR A 48 -2.99 -0.73 -10.74
CA TYR A 48 -3.67 -1.19 -11.97
C TYR A 48 -2.73 -1.97 -12.90
N HIS A 49 -1.50 -1.49 -13.08
CA HIS A 49 -0.57 -2.05 -14.06
C HIS A 49 -0.07 -3.45 -13.68
N ILE A 50 -0.08 -3.77 -12.39
CA ILE A 50 0.27 -5.11 -11.90
C ILE A 50 -0.83 -6.14 -12.15
N GLU A 51 -2.09 -5.72 -12.31
CA GLU A 51 -3.23 -6.63 -12.45
C GLU A 51 -3.11 -7.58 -13.66
N PRO A 52 -2.74 -7.14 -14.87
CA PRO A 52 -2.54 -8.05 -16.01
C PRO A 52 -1.49 -9.12 -15.74
N ILE A 53 -0.40 -8.78 -15.02
CA ILE A 53 0.67 -9.72 -14.65
C ILE A 53 0.13 -10.77 -13.67
N ILE A 54 -0.64 -10.34 -12.65
CA ILE A 54 -1.31 -11.25 -11.72
C ILE A 54 -2.21 -12.23 -12.46
N ARG A 55 -2.95 -11.75 -13.46
CA ARG A 55 -3.89 -12.57 -14.25
C ARG A 55 -3.23 -13.70 -15.03
N THR A 56 -1.92 -13.64 -15.29
CA THR A 56 -1.18 -14.75 -15.91
C THR A 56 -1.22 -16.04 -15.07
N GLY A 57 -1.39 -15.91 -13.75
CA GLY A 57 -1.48 -17.04 -12.83
C GLY A 57 -0.16 -17.74 -12.54
N ARG A 58 0.97 -17.11 -12.85
CA ARG A 58 2.31 -17.68 -12.67
C ARG A 58 2.99 -17.31 -11.35
N PHE A 59 2.32 -16.53 -10.51
CA PHE A 59 2.87 -15.96 -9.29
C PHE A 59 2.03 -16.34 -8.07
N ASP A 60 2.71 -16.54 -6.97
CA ASP A 60 2.14 -17.09 -5.74
C ASP A 60 1.88 -15.99 -4.69
N VAL A 61 2.63 -14.88 -4.73
CA VAL A 61 2.57 -13.81 -3.73
C VAL A 61 2.55 -12.44 -4.41
N LEU A 62 1.68 -11.56 -3.93
CA LEU A 62 1.67 -10.13 -4.27
C LEU A 62 2.14 -9.32 -3.06
N LEU A 63 3.17 -8.50 -3.22
CA LEU A 63 3.49 -7.39 -2.33
C LEU A 63 2.99 -6.09 -2.99
N SER A 64 1.94 -5.49 -2.42
CA SER A 64 1.41 -4.19 -2.85
C SER A 64 1.82 -3.11 -1.86
N ALA A 65 2.56 -2.10 -2.31
CA ALA A 65 3.01 -1.01 -1.47
C ALA A 65 2.37 0.32 -1.88
N LEU A 66 2.09 1.18 -0.88
CA LEU A 66 1.59 2.56 -1.06
C LEU A 66 0.18 2.71 -1.65
N ASN A 67 -0.53 1.63 -1.95
CA ASN A 67 -1.86 1.65 -2.58
C ASN A 67 -2.96 0.97 -1.74
N TYR A 68 -2.63 0.53 -0.51
CA TYR A 68 -3.62 0.02 0.43
C TYR A 68 -3.29 0.47 1.86
N SER A 69 -3.96 1.52 2.28
CA SER A 69 -3.80 2.14 3.61
C SER A 69 -5.10 2.84 4.02
N LEU A 70 -5.14 3.58 5.12
CA LEU A 70 -6.35 4.27 5.59
C LEU A 70 -7.01 5.16 4.52
N LEU A 71 -6.23 5.92 3.75
CA LEU A 71 -6.73 6.88 2.76
C LEU A 71 -6.46 6.51 1.30
N TYR A 72 -5.44 5.71 1.04
CA TYR A 72 -5.01 5.33 -0.31
C TYR A 72 -5.35 3.87 -0.53
N ARG A 73 -6.37 3.58 -1.33
CA ARG A 73 -6.99 2.25 -1.44
C ARG A 73 -7.13 1.75 -2.87
N GLU A 74 -6.38 2.32 -3.79
CA GLU A 74 -6.48 1.99 -5.22
C GLU A 74 -6.26 0.49 -5.49
N ALA A 75 -5.37 -0.16 -4.70
CA ALA A 75 -5.11 -1.60 -4.85
C ALA A 75 -6.36 -2.46 -4.54
N GLU A 76 -7.26 -1.97 -3.68
CA GLU A 76 -8.47 -2.71 -3.30
C GLU A 76 -9.38 -2.98 -4.51
N ALA A 77 -9.47 -2.02 -5.43
CA ALA A 77 -10.30 -2.14 -6.62
C ALA A 77 -9.69 -3.02 -7.73
N TYR A 78 -8.38 -3.23 -7.72
CA TYR A 78 -7.65 -3.86 -8.83
C TYR A 78 -6.73 -5.00 -8.36
N ALA A 79 -5.51 -4.69 -7.91
CA ALA A 79 -4.47 -5.67 -7.59
C ALA A 79 -4.90 -6.70 -6.54
N LEU A 80 -5.55 -6.25 -5.45
CA LEU A 80 -5.98 -7.14 -4.36
C LEU A 80 -7.10 -8.08 -4.81
N GLN A 81 -8.05 -7.59 -5.60
CA GLN A 81 -9.11 -8.45 -6.14
C GLN A 81 -8.54 -9.51 -7.11
N ALA A 82 -7.60 -9.11 -7.97
CA ALA A 82 -6.96 -10.04 -8.89
C ALA A 82 -6.16 -11.11 -8.15
N ALA A 83 -5.38 -10.71 -7.14
CA ALA A 83 -4.61 -11.61 -6.29
C ALA A 83 -5.50 -12.59 -5.52
N THR A 84 -6.59 -12.09 -4.92
CA THR A 84 -7.59 -12.93 -4.22
C THR A 84 -8.21 -13.97 -5.15
N LYS A 85 -8.61 -13.57 -6.36
CA LYS A 85 -9.17 -14.50 -7.37
C LYS A 85 -8.17 -15.58 -7.81
N ARG A 86 -6.88 -15.34 -7.67
CA ARG A 86 -5.79 -16.27 -7.96
C ARG A 86 -5.29 -17.02 -6.74
N ASN A 87 -5.92 -16.83 -5.58
CA ASN A 87 -5.49 -17.44 -4.31
C ASN A 87 -4.02 -17.15 -3.95
N MET A 88 -3.55 -15.94 -4.28
CA MET A 88 -2.20 -15.50 -3.96
C MET A 88 -2.10 -15.08 -2.49
N GLY A 89 -0.94 -15.28 -1.88
CA GLY A 89 -0.60 -14.60 -0.63
C GLY A 89 -0.50 -13.08 -0.85
N ILE A 90 -1.15 -12.28 -0.01
CA ILE A 90 -1.13 -10.81 -0.13
C ILE A 90 -0.34 -10.20 1.01
N VAL A 91 0.71 -9.49 0.66
CA VAL A 91 1.57 -8.72 1.57
C VAL A 91 1.36 -7.24 1.30
N ILE A 92 1.03 -6.47 2.33
CA ILE A 92 0.87 -5.02 2.22
C ILE A 92 2.11 -4.32 2.72
N GLY A 93 2.76 -3.58 1.83
CA GLY A 93 3.87 -2.69 2.16
C GLY A 93 3.39 -1.27 2.47
N SER A 94 4.12 -0.59 3.35
CA SER A 94 3.86 0.82 3.71
C SER A 94 2.46 1.10 4.30
N PRO A 95 1.97 0.32 5.27
CA PRO A 95 0.65 0.55 5.88
C PRO A 95 0.55 1.94 6.53
N PHE A 96 1.68 2.52 6.95
CA PHE A 96 1.78 3.88 7.50
C PHE A 96 1.96 4.98 6.45
N HIS A 97 1.87 4.63 5.18
CA HIS A 97 2.00 5.53 4.03
C HIS A 97 3.22 6.46 4.14
N MET A 98 4.42 5.86 4.28
CA MET A 98 5.70 6.57 4.43
C MET A 98 5.72 7.59 5.57
N GLY A 99 4.98 7.33 6.64
CA GLY A 99 4.91 8.19 7.82
C GLY A 99 3.79 9.25 7.79
N ALA A 100 2.92 9.26 6.78
CA ALA A 100 1.81 10.22 6.69
C ALA A 100 0.86 10.13 7.90
N TYR A 101 0.81 8.98 8.56
CA TYR A 101 -0.02 8.77 9.75
C TYR A 101 0.74 9.00 11.07
N ASN A 102 1.93 9.61 11.02
CA ASN A 102 2.64 10.02 12.22
C ASN A 102 2.02 11.31 12.79
N PRO A 103 1.66 11.34 14.07
CA PRO A 103 1.10 12.53 14.72
C PRO A 103 1.97 13.80 14.58
N ALA A 104 3.28 13.64 14.44
CA ALA A 104 4.20 14.76 14.23
C ALA A 104 3.93 15.58 12.96
N HIS A 105 3.17 15.04 12.01
CA HIS A 105 2.81 15.75 10.76
C HIS A 105 1.42 16.39 10.79
N GLU A 106 0.61 16.14 11.83
CA GLU A 106 -0.78 16.59 11.90
C GLU A 106 -0.92 18.12 11.74
N GLU A 107 -0.14 18.89 12.48
CA GLU A 107 -0.22 20.36 12.42
C GLU A 107 0.06 20.88 11.00
N ARG A 108 1.10 20.39 10.35
CA ARG A 108 1.45 20.78 8.97
C ARG A 108 0.37 20.39 7.96
N ILE A 109 -0.19 19.20 8.10
CA ILE A 109 -1.26 18.71 7.22
C ILE A 109 -2.51 19.57 7.43
N ARG A 110 -2.85 19.92 8.65
CA ARG A 110 -3.99 20.83 8.97
C ARG A 110 -3.76 22.25 8.45
N ALA A 111 -2.54 22.74 8.46
CA ALA A 111 -2.22 24.02 7.83
C ALA A 111 -2.40 23.97 6.30
N GLY A 112 -2.15 22.80 5.69
CA GLY A 112 -2.19 22.57 4.25
C GLY A 112 -0.80 22.59 3.64
N LEU A 113 -0.57 21.69 2.71
CA LEU A 113 0.70 21.55 1.99
C LEU A 113 0.50 21.90 0.51
N LEU A 114 1.53 22.41 -0.17
CA LEU A 114 1.42 22.90 -1.54
C LEU A 114 0.91 21.87 -2.55
N TRP A 115 1.20 20.58 -2.31
CA TRP A 115 0.74 19.48 -3.16
C TRP A 115 -0.68 19.01 -2.84
N MET A 116 -1.25 19.45 -1.71
CA MET A 116 -2.48 18.90 -1.16
C MET A 116 -3.69 19.69 -1.64
N SER A 117 -4.63 19.01 -2.29
CA SER A 117 -5.92 19.60 -2.64
C SER A 117 -6.74 19.93 -1.36
N PRO A 118 -7.66 20.89 -1.43
CA PRO A 118 -8.57 21.17 -0.31
C PRO A 118 -9.34 19.93 0.16
N GLN A 119 -9.77 19.09 -0.76
CA GLN A 119 -10.47 17.83 -0.47
C GLN A 119 -9.58 16.83 0.26
N ARG A 120 -8.32 16.67 -0.19
CA ARG A 120 -7.36 15.80 0.49
C ARG A 120 -7.03 16.31 1.89
N LYS A 121 -6.87 17.63 2.06
CA LYS A 121 -6.69 18.24 3.37
C LYS A 121 -7.88 17.92 4.30
N GLN A 122 -9.11 18.12 3.81
CA GLN A 122 -10.31 17.80 4.58
C GLN A 122 -10.37 16.33 4.97
N GLN A 123 -10.00 15.43 4.06
CA GLN A 123 -9.96 14.00 4.32
C GLN A 123 -8.98 13.65 5.45
N PHE A 124 -7.77 14.20 5.43
CA PHE A 124 -6.81 14.01 6.52
C PHE A 124 -7.32 14.57 7.84
N CYS A 125 -7.92 15.77 7.83
CA CYS A 125 -8.52 16.36 9.02
C CYS A 125 -9.61 15.45 9.60
N SER A 126 -10.50 14.93 8.76
CA SER A 126 -11.55 13.99 9.17
C SER A 126 -10.99 12.71 9.76
N LEU A 127 -9.87 12.21 9.22
CA LEU A 127 -9.19 11.02 9.74
C LEU A 127 -8.58 11.30 11.14
N TYR A 128 -7.90 12.43 11.32
CA TYR A 128 -7.34 12.80 12.62
C TYR A 128 -8.40 12.99 13.69
N ASP A 129 -9.50 13.67 13.33
CA ASP A 129 -10.61 13.91 14.27
C ASP A 129 -11.25 12.58 14.65
N PHE A 130 -11.54 11.72 13.69
CA PHE A 130 -12.10 10.39 13.95
C PHE A 130 -11.17 9.52 14.83
N ALA A 131 -9.87 9.48 14.55
CA ALA A 131 -8.92 8.73 15.37
C ALA A 131 -8.90 9.20 16.84
N ARG A 132 -9.05 10.51 17.05
CA ARG A 132 -9.14 11.13 18.37
C ARG A 132 -10.46 10.79 19.07
N ASP A 133 -11.58 10.84 18.34
CA ASP A 133 -12.91 10.53 18.88
C ASP A 133 -13.02 9.10 19.39
N ILE A 134 -12.33 8.16 18.74
CA ILE A 134 -12.31 6.73 19.15
C ILE A 134 -11.13 6.36 20.05
N ASP A 135 -10.27 7.31 20.40
CA ASP A 135 -9.06 7.13 21.21
C ASP A 135 -8.13 6.01 20.70
N ILE A 136 -7.95 5.95 19.38
CA ILE A 136 -7.02 5.02 18.72
C ILE A 136 -5.99 5.82 17.91
N GLY A 137 -4.70 5.66 18.25
CA GLY A 137 -3.63 6.33 17.51
C GLY A 137 -3.57 5.89 16.04
N LEU A 138 -3.26 6.81 15.13
CA LEU A 138 -3.24 6.55 13.69
C LEU A 138 -2.33 5.38 13.26
N PRO A 139 -1.12 5.17 13.83
CA PRO A 139 -0.31 4.01 13.50
C PRO A 139 -1.00 2.68 13.85
N GLU A 140 -1.64 2.59 15.03
CA GLU A 140 -2.41 1.42 15.41
C GLU A 140 -3.61 1.23 14.48
N LEU A 141 -4.36 2.31 14.23
CA LEU A 141 -5.53 2.29 13.36
C LEU A 141 -5.16 1.83 11.93
N ALA A 142 -4.04 2.33 11.39
CA ALA A 142 -3.57 1.98 10.05
C ALA A 142 -3.16 0.50 9.95
N LEU A 143 -2.44 -0.01 10.93
CA LEU A 143 -2.00 -1.40 10.92
C LEU A 143 -3.18 -2.36 11.09
N ARG A 144 -4.07 -2.08 12.03
CA ARG A 144 -5.28 -2.88 12.24
C ARG A 144 -6.24 -2.80 11.07
N PHE A 145 -6.38 -1.64 10.41
CA PHE A 145 -7.15 -1.51 9.17
C PHE A 145 -6.68 -2.48 8.09
N VAL A 146 -5.39 -2.48 7.79
CA VAL A 146 -4.81 -3.38 6.77
C VAL A 146 -5.06 -4.84 7.12
N LEU A 147 -4.85 -5.22 8.37
CA LEU A 147 -5.03 -6.59 8.86
C LEU A 147 -6.51 -6.97 9.13
N SER A 148 -7.44 -6.02 9.04
CA SER A 148 -8.88 -6.32 9.07
C SER A 148 -9.39 -6.90 7.75
N ASN A 149 -8.63 -6.79 6.66
CA ASN A 149 -8.95 -7.43 5.40
C ASN A 149 -8.55 -8.92 5.47
N PRO A 150 -9.51 -9.87 5.41
CA PRO A 150 -9.22 -11.29 5.58
C PRO A 150 -8.36 -11.89 4.46
N ASN A 151 -8.22 -11.20 3.32
CA ASN A 151 -7.38 -11.63 2.22
C ASN A 151 -5.91 -11.20 2.39
N VAL A 152 -5.61 -10.30 3.34
CA VAL A 152 -4.23 -9.87 3.62
C VAL A 152 -3.56 -10.89 4.52
N SER A 153 -2.47 -11.46 4.03
CA SER A 153 -1.68 -12.46 4.76
C SER A 153 -0.68 -11.82 5.74
N CYS A 154 -0.14 -10.66 5.37
CA CYS A 154 0.93 -10.00 6.14
C CYS A 154 0.99 -8.50 5.83
N ALA A 155 1.46 -7.72 6.81
CA ALA A 155 1.79 -6.31 6.63
C ALA A 155 3.27 -6.06 6.98
N LEU A 156 4.00 -5.35 6.11
CA LEU A 156 5.38 -4.95 6.34
C LEU A 156 5.43 -3.55 6.94
N THR A 157 5.95 -3.46 8.16
CA THR A 157 6.13 -2.19 8.86
C THR A 157 7.60 -1.84 9.01
N GLY A 158 7.95 -0.56 8.76
CA GLY A 158 9.25 -0.02 9.16
C GLY A 158 9.19 0.40 10.64
N ALA A 159 10.16 -0.03 11.44
CA ALA A 159 10.34 0.41 12.81
C ALA A 159 11.78 0.88 13.01
N ARG A 160 11.97 1.98 13.74
CA ARG A 160 13.29 2.59 13.99
C ARG A 160 13.76 2.42 15.44
N SER A 161 12.91 1.84 16.29
CA SER A 161 13.21 1.59 17.70
C SER A 161 12.49 0.33 18.20
N GLN A 162 12.98 -0.23 19.29
CA GLN A 162 12.31 -1.34 19.97
C GLN A 162 10.87 -0.97 20.37
N ALA A 163 10.67 0.25 20.87
CA ALA A 163 9.35 0.72 21.27
C ALA A 163 8.34 0.72 20.09
N GLU A 164 8.76 1.12 18.88
CA GLU A 164 7.90 1.07 17.69
C GLU A 164 7.54 -0.38 17.32
N VAL A 165 8.49 -1.32 17.46
CA VAL A 165 8.20 -2.76 17.24
C VAL A 165 7.18 -3.27 18.25
N GLU A 166 7.37 -2.97 19.54
CA GLU A 166 6.46 -3.37 20.62
C GLU A 166 5.05 -2.78 20.42
N GLN A 167 4.95 -1.52 20.01
CA GLN A 167 3.69 -0.87 19.68
C GLN A 167 2.98 -1.57 18.51
N ASN A 168 3.71 -1.88 17.42
CA ASN A 168 3.15 -2.57 16.28
C ASN A 168 2.64 -3.98 16.66
N VAL A 169 3.41 -4.74 17.43
CA VAL A 169 3.00 -6.06 17.92
C VAL A 169 1.78 -5.95 18.83
N THR A 170 1.74 -4.96 19.71
CA THR A 170 0.60 -4.70 20.59
C THR A 170 -0.66 -4.36 19.80
N ALA A 171 -0.53 -3.52 18.77
CA ALA A 171 -1.64 -3.18 17.88
C ALA A 171 -2.22 -4.42 17.20
N VAL A 172 -1.36 -5.28 16.63
CA VAL A 172 -1.79 -6.54 15.98
C VAL A 172 -2.51 -7.48 16.94
N LYS A 173 -2.04 -7.60 18.18
CA LYS A 173 -2.68 -8.45 19.21
C LYS A 173 -4.08 -8.01 19.60
N LYS A 174 -4.46 -6.75 19.35
CA LYS A 174 -5.83 -6.27 19.56
C LYS A 174 -6.82 -6.78 18.51
N GLY A 175 -6.33 -7.42 17.45
CA GLY A 175 -7.14 -7.99 16.38
C GLY A 175 -7.73 -6.95 15.42
N PRO A 176 -8.66 -7.39 14.54
CA PRO A 176 -9.27 -6.52 13.53
C PRO A 176 -10.09 -5.39 14.17
N LEU A 177 -10.34 -4.36 13.37
CA LEU A 177 -11.24 -3.26 13.75
C LEU A 177 -12.70 -3.71 13.69
N SER A 178 -13.57 -3.08 14.49
CA SER A 178 -15.01 -3.31 14.40
C SER A 178 -15.59 -2.81 13.08
N THR A 179 -16.73 -3.36 12.68
CA THR A 179 -17.44 -2.99 11.45
C THR A 179 -17.76 -1.49 11.42
N ASP A 180 -18.17 -0.90 12.55
CA ASP A 180 -18.51 0.53 12.63
C ASP A 180 -17.29 1.41 12.35
N ILE A 181 -16.12 1.05 12.91
CA ILE A 181 -14.86 1.75 12.63
C ILE A 181 -14.49 1.62 11.15
N LEU A 182 -14.57 0.41 10.59
CA LEU A 182 -14.27 0.17 9.18
C LEU A 182 -15.20 0.96 8.26
N THR A 183 -16.50 0.98 8.55
CA THR A 183 -17.50 1.76 7.80
C THR A 183 -17.14 3.24 7.81
N ARG A 184 -16.79 3.78 8.97
CA ARG A 184 -16.42 5.20 9.07
C ARG A 184 -15.12 5.52 8.32
N LEU A 185 -14.14 4.65 8.38
CA LEU A 185 -12.90 4.76 7.58
C LEU A 185 -13.20 4.71 6.07
N ASP A 186 -14.18 3.92 5.65
CA ASP A 186 -14.61 3.86 4.25
C ASP A 186 -15.27 5.17 3.78
N GLU A 187 -16.10 5.77 4.61
CA GLU A 187 -16.68 7.08 4.33
C GLU A 187 -15.58 8.14 4.16
N ILE A 188 -14.60 8.17 5.06
CA ILE A 188 -13.48 9.10 4.99
C ILE A 188 -12.64 8.83 3.73
N ALA A 189 -12.34 7.59 3.41
CA ALA A 189 -11.57 7.24 2.21
C ALA A 189 -12.29 7.69 0.92
N LYS A 190 -13.61 7.54 0.86
CA LYS A 190 -14.44 7.94 -0.29
C LYS A 190 -14.50 9.46 -0.54
N MET A 191 -14.06 10.29 0.40
CA MET A 191 -13.95 11.74 0.16
C MET A 191 -12.97 12.08 -0.97
N VAL A 192 -11.90 11.25 -1.13
CA VAL A 192 -10.97 11.31 -2.25
C VAL A 192 -10.65 9.87 -2.66
N PRO A 193 -11.51 9.23 -3.48
CA PRO A 193 -11.46 7.79 -3.72
C PRO A 193 -10.26 7.34 -4.56
N PHE A 194 -9.70 8.25 -5.34
CA PHE A 194 -8.51 8.00 -6.16
C PHE A 194 -7.50 9.12 -5.97
N ARG A 195 -6.21 8.77 -6.06
CA ARG A 195 -5.15 9.75 -5.99
C ARG A 195 -5.22 10.69 -7.20
N PRO A 196 -5.31 12.02 -7.00
CA PRO A 196 -5.17 12.98 -8.08
C PRO A 196 -3.80 12.82 -8.77
N CYS A 197 -3.74 13.03 -10.09
CA CYS A 197 -2.49 12.86 -10.85
C CYS A 197 -1.38 13.84 -10.44
N GLU A 198 -1.75 14.98 -9.88
CA GLU A 198 -0.83 16.00 -9.37
C GLU A 198 -0.31 15.68 -7.97
N GLU A 199 -0.94 14.74 -7.26
CA GLU A 199 -0.54 14.36 -5.91
C GLU A 199 0.69 13.45 -5.95
N PRO A 200 1.78 13.81 -5.24
CA PRO A 200 2.99 13.01 -5.26
C PRO A 200 2.75 11.63 -4.65
N PHE A 201 3.35 10.62 -5.29
CA PHE A 201 3.25 9.25 -4.83
C PHE A 201 3.91 9.04 -3.45
N ILE A 202 5.06 9.67 -3.23
CA ILE A 202 5.71 9.79 -1.93
C ILE A 202 5.42 11.19 -1.40
N LEU A 203 4.66 11.28 -0.33
CA LEU A 203 4.22 12.56 0.21
C LEU A 203 5.38 13.35 0.82
N PRO A 204 5.68 14.57 0.36
CA PRO A 204 6.78 15.40 0.88
C PRO A 204 6.37 16.08 2.19
N LEU A 205 6.19 15.33 3.26
CA LEU A 205 5.68 15.81 4.54
C LEU A 205 6.63 16.74 5.30
N GLN A 206 7.94 16.66 5.00
CA GLN A 206 8.98 17.42 5.70
C GLN A 206 9.53 18.59 4.87
N LYS A 207 9.17 18.71 3.58
CA LYS A 207 9.71 19.72 2.68
C LYS A 207 8.74 20.89 2.51
N ASP A 208 9.23 22.11 2.64
CA ASP A 208 8.43 23.33 2.39
C ASP A 208 8.33 23.65 0.90
N SER A 209 9.21 23.10 0.06
CA SER A 209 9.19 23.27 -1.39
C SER A 209 8.87 21.96 -2.09
N TYR A 210 7.68 21.87 -2.66
CA TYR A 210 7.31 20.85 -3.62
C TYR A 210 7.27 21.50 -5.02
N ARG A 211 7.99 20.92 -5.97
CA ARG A 211 7.87 21.32 -7.39
C ARG A 211 6.84 20.44 -8.05
N LEU A 212 5.77 21.04 -8.58
CA LEU A 212 4.77 20.35 -9.40
C LEU A 212 5.50 19.59 -10.53
N GLY A 213 5.15 18.32 -10.74
CA GLY A 213 5.74 17.46 -11.76
C GLY A 213 6.92 16.60 -11.30
N GLN A 214 7.33 16.63 -10.03
CA GLN A 214 8.34 15.70 -9.47
C GLN A 214 7.73 14.39 -8.92
N ALA A 215 6.47 14.16 -9.17
CA ALA A 215 5.77 12.92 -8.82
C ALA A 215 6.03 11.86 -9.91
N ARG A 216 7.27 11.40 -10.04
CA ARG A 216 7.61 10.22 -10.85
C ARG A 216 8.31 9.19 -10.00
#